data_cf8111c78aa16e261dd20cd582d4d672
#
_entry.id   cf8111c78aa16e261dd20cd582d4d672
#
_cell.length_a   1.000
_cell.length_b   1.000
_cell.length_c   1.000
_cell.angle_alpha   90.00
_cell.angle_beta   90.00
_cell.angle_gamma   90.00
#
_symmetry.space_group_name_H-M   'P 1'
#
loop_
_entity.id
_entity.type
_entity.pdbx_description
1 polymer ?
#
loop_
_entity_poly.entity_id
_entity_poly.type
_entity_poly.pdbx_seq_one_letter_code
_entity_poly.pdbx_strand_id
1 'polypeptide(L)'
;MSNSFHLAIPAGNLKKAEDFYTKILGCKTGNREDGKWVDIDFWGNELTLHQTEMKLPRERHDVDMGNVPVPHFGVHLKKEIFNQI
;
A
#
# COMPACT_ATOMS: atom_id res chain seq x y z
N MET A 1 21.31 0.34 10.34
CA MET A 1 19.92 -0.09 10.17
C MET A 1 19.05 1.11 9.88
N SER A 2 18.33 1.10 8.80
CA SER A 2 17.46 2.21 8.45
C SER A 2 16.19 2.19 9.30
N ASN A 3 15.69 3.37 9.63
CA ASN A 3 14.40 3.51 10.30
C ASN A 3 13.29 3.31 9.27
N SER A 4 12.25 2.61 9.68
CA SER A 4 11.07 2.40 8.84
C SER A 4 9.81 2.68 9.65
N PHE A 5 8.73 2.95 8.95
CA PHE A 5 7.44 3.12 9.63
C PHE A 5 6.53 1.92 9.34
N HIS A 6 5.52 1.79 10.17
CA HIS A 6 4.48 0.79 10.03
C HIS A 6 3.14 1.49 9.81
N LEU A 7 2.37 1.00 8.84
CA LEU A 7 1.05 1.54 8.53
C LEU A 7 0.10 0.37 8.28
N ALA A 8 -1.03 0.35 8.99
CA ALA A 8 -2.09 -0.62 8.75
C ALA A 8 -3.25 0.07 8.08
N ILE A 9 -3.76 -0.49 6.99
CA ILE A 9 -4.85 0.12 6.24
C ILE A 9 -5.96 -0.89 5.96
N PRO A 10 -7.23 -0.41 5.86
CA PRO A 10 -8.29 -1.24 5.32
C PRO A 10 -8.07 -1.40 3.82
N ALA A 11 -8.04 -2.63 3.35
CA ALA A 11 -7.66 -2.93 1.97
C ALA A 11 -8.84 -3.41 1.11
N GLY A 12 -10.03 -3.56 1.69
CA GLY A 12 -11.15 -4.14 0.96
C GLY A 12 -10.91 -5.63 0.72
N ASN A 13 -10.94 -6.05 -0.53
CA ASN A 13 -10.62 -7.44 -0.89
C ASN A 13 -9.12 -7.68 -0.74
N LEU A 14 -8.75 -8.47 0.26
CA LEU A 14 -7.34 -8.69 0.60
C LEU A 14 -6.54 -9.30 -0.55
N LYS A 15 -7.11 -10.31 -1.24
CA LYS A 15 -6.41 -10.97 -2.34
C LYS A 15 -6.11 -10.02 -3.48
N LYS A 16 -7.06 -9.17 -3.84
CA LYS A 16 -6.87 -8.17 -4.89
C LYS A 16 -5.81 -7.15 -4.49
N ALA A 17 -5.85 -6.69 -3.24
CA ALA A 17 -4.87 -5.73 -2.74
C ALA A 17 -3.47 -6.35 -2.71
N GLU A 18 -3.34 -7.57 -2.19
CA GLU A 18 -2.06 -8.27 -2.18
C GLU A 18 -1.52 -8.44 -3.59
N ASP A 19 -2.34 -8.85 -4.55
CA ASP A 19 -1.90 -9.03 -5.93
C ASP A 19 -1.40 -7.73 -6.53
N PHE A 20 -2.04 -6.61 -6.21
CA PHE A 20 -1.57 -5.32 -6.68
C PHE A 20 -0.15 -5.02 -6.16
N TYR A 21 0.07 -5.16 -4.86
CA TYR A 21 1.37 -4.83 -4.28
C TYR A 21 2.47 -5.81 -4.68
N THR A 22 2.14 -7.09 -4.87
CA THR A 22 3.15 -8.10 -5.19
C THR A 22 3.37 -8.25 -6.70
N LYS A 23 2.32 -8.39 -7.48
CA LYS A 23 2.44 -8.68 -8.91
C LYS A 23 2.67 -7.43 -9.75
N ILE A 24 2.08 -6.30 -9.37
CA ILE A 24 2.21 -5.07 -10.13
C ILE A 24 3.38 -4.24 -9.61
N LEU A 25 3.48 -4.02 -8.30
CA LEU A 25 4.54 -3.20 -7.73
C LEU A 25 5.81 -3.99 -7.39
N GLY A 26 5.75 -5.32 -7.35
CA GLY A 26 6.92 -6.15 -7.09
C GLY A 26 7.34 -6.24 -5.63
N CYS A 27 6.47 -5.83 -4.70
CA CYS A 27 6.77 -5.93 -3.28
C CYS A 27 6.70 -7.37 -2.79
N LYS A 28 7.40 -7.68 -1.71
CA LYS A 28 7.35 -8.99 -1.08
C LYS A 28 6.38 -8.99 0.09
N THR A 29 5.85 -10.15 0.41
CA THR A 29 5.00 -10.32 1.58
C THR A 29 5.83 -10.71 2.80
N GLY A 30 5.32 -10.39 4.00
CA GLY A 30 5.88 -10.83 5.25
C GLY A 30 4.92 -11.78 5.96
N ASN A 31 4.64 -11.49 7.24
CA ASN A 31 3.72 -12.30 8.03
C ASN A 31 2.29 -12.11 7.55
N ARG A 32 1.44 -13.08 7.86
CA ARG A 32 0.03 -13.02 7.50
C ARG A 32 -0.85 -13.85 8.42
N GLU A 33 -2.13 -13.53 8.42
CA GLU A 33 -3.19 -14.39 8.89
C GLU A 33 -4.19 -14.50 7.73
N ASP A 34 -4.28 -15.70 7.15
CA ASP A 34 -5.05 -15.90 5.92
C ASP A 34 -6.49 -15.42 6.06
N GLY A 35 -6.95 -14.68 5.05
CA GLY A 35 -8.29 -14.12 5.01
C GLY A 35 -8.49 -12.90 5.89
N LYS A 36 -7.49 -12.48 6.67
CA LYS A 36 -7.61 -11.36 7.60
C LYS A 36 -6.66 -10.23 7.29
N TRP A 37 -5.36 -10.51 7.20
CA TRP A 37 -4.37 -9.48 6.94
C TRP A 37 -3.09 -10.08 6.38
N VAL A 38 -2.28 -9.23 5.76
CA VAL A 38 -0.95 -9.58 5.26
C VAL A 38 -0.04 -8.36 5.36
N ASP A 39 1.20 -8.58 5.77
CA ASP A 39 2.23 -7.56 5.77
C ASP A 39 2.91 -7.51 4.39
N ILE A 40 3.12 -6.30 3.91
CA ILE A 40 3.85 -6.04 2.66
C ILE A 40 5.13 -5.29 3.02
N ASP A 41 6.25 -5.75 2.48
CA ASP A 41 7.48 -4.98 2.51
C ASP A 41 7.39 -3.89 1.45
N PHE A 42 7.03 -2.69 1.89
CA PHE A 42 6.79 -1.54 1.02
C PHE A 42 8.04 -0.66 1.01
N TRP A 43 9.03 -1.09 0.23
CA TRP A 43 10.35 -0.44 0.13
C TRP A 43 10.97 -0.19 1.51
N GLY A 44 11.00 -1.23 2.33
CA GLY A 44 11.58 -1.19 3.67
C GLY A 44 10.63 -0.75 4.76
N ASN A 45 9.40 -0.37 4.43
CA ASN A 45 8.38 -0.02 5.41
C ASN A 45 7.37 -1.16 5.53
N GLU A 46 6.79 -1.35 6.71
CA GLU A 46 5.80 -2.39 6.93
C GLU A 46 4.40 -1.84 6.64
N LEU A 47 3.79 -2.31 5.57
CA LEU A 47 2.43 -1.96 5.21
C LEU A 47 1.54 -3.17 5.45
N THR A 48 0.64 -3.07 6.43
CA THR A 48 -0.27 -4.17 6.75
C THR A 48 -1.62 -3.93 6.08
N LEU A 49 -2.01 -4.87 5.22
CA LEU A 49 -3.29 -4.83 4.53
C LEU A 49 -4.30 -5.66 5.31
N HIS A 50 -5.44 -5.08 5.66
CA HIS A 50 -6.51 -5.77 6.37
C HIS A 50 -7.71 -6.00 5.45
N GLN A 51 -8.21 -7.23 5.45
CA GLN A 51 -9.48 -7.55 4.77
C GLN A 51 -10.60 -6.76 5.43
N THR A 52 -11.34 -6.00 4.62
CA THR A 52 -12.47 -5.23 5.13
C THR A 52 -13.60 -5.25 4.11
N GLU A 53 -14.82 -5.03 4.61
CA GLU A 53 -15.99 -4.85 3.76
C GLU A 53 -16.29 -3.35 3.54
N MET A 54 -15.62 -2.48 4.29
CA MET A 54 -15.82 -1.05 4.19
C MET A 54 -15.20 -0.50 2.92
N LYS A 55 -15.94 0.35 2.22
CA LYS A 55 -15.38 1.10 1.12
C LYS A 55 -14.49 2.21 1.69
N LEU A 56 -13.39 2.48 0.99
CA LEU A 56 -12.51 3.57 1.38
C LEU A 56 -13.24 4.91 1.21
N PRO A 57 -12.90 5.89 2.06
CA PRO A 57 -13.46 7.24 1.90
C PRO A 57 -13.19 7.79 0.51
N ARG A 58 -14.18 8.52 -0.04
CA ARG A 58 -14.07 9.11 -1.38
C ARG A 58 -13.76 10.60 -1.31
N GLU A 59 -13.36 11.09 -0.16
CA GLU A 59 -12.96 12.48 -0.02
C GLU A 59 -11.78 12.78 -0.93
N ARG A 60 -11.86 13.87 -1.67
CA ARG A 60 -10.79 14.26 -2.60
C ARG A 60 -10.53 15.75 -2.43
N HIS A 61 -9.28 16.11 -2.62
CA HIS A 61 -8.84 17.50 -2.52
C HIS A 61 -7.98 17.86 -3.72
N ASP A 62 -8.07 19.09 -4.16
CA ASP A 62 -7.18 19.61 -5.18
C ASP A 62 -5.86 19.99 -4.52
N VAL A 63 -4.79 19.38 -4.97
CA VAL A 63 -3.44 19.64 -4.46
C VAL A 63 -2.51 19.84 -5.65
N ASP A 64 -1.85 20.99 -5.68
CA ASP A 64 -0.95 21.37 -6.77
C ASP A 64 -1.63 21.24 -8.12
N MET A 65 -1.30 20.24 -8.91
CA MET A 65 -1.84 20.06 -10.25
C MET A 65 -2.78 18.87 -10.36
N GLY A 66 -3.29 18.37 -9.23
CA GLY A 66 -4.12 17.18 -9.25
C GLY A 66 -5.25 17.18 -8.25
N ASN A 67 -6.22 16.33 -8.50
CA ASN A 67 -7.31 16.02 -7.59
C ASN A 67 -7.02 14.67 -6.97
N VAL A 68 -6.73 14.64 -5.67
CA VAL A 68 -6.25 13.43 -5.00
C VAL A 68 -7.22 12.95 -3.94
N PRO A 69 -7.33 11.61 -3.75
CA PRO A 69 -8.14 11.08 -2.66
C PRO A 69 -7.51 11.37 -1.31
N VAL A 70 -8.32 11.48 -0.28
CA VAL A 70 -7.88 11.66 1.10
C VAL A 70 -8.63 10.64 1.96
N PRO A 71 -7.94 9.77 2.73
CA PRO A 71 -6.49 9.72 2.86
C PRO A 71 -5.78 9.08 1.68
N HIS A 72 -4.50 9.35 1.55
CA HIS A 72 -3.62 8.63 0.63
C HIS A 72 -2.22 8.57 1.25
N PHE A 73 -1.39 7.70 0.68
CA PHE A 73 0.00 7.59 1.08
C PHE A 73 0.83 7.17 -0.12
N GLY A 74 2.13 7.29 -0.01
CA GLY A 74 3.01 6.88 -1.09
C GLY A 74 4.46 6.85 -0.65
N VAL A 75 5.33 6.50 -1.57
CA VAL A 75 6.76 6.47 -1.36
C VAL A 75 7.45 7.13 -2.54
N HIS A 76 8.51 7.89 -2.25
CA HIS A 76 9.33 8.49 -3.29
C HIS A 76 10.44 7.52 -3.65
N LEU A 77 10.47 7.07 -4.89
CA LEU A 77 11.44 6.10 -5.38
C LEU A 77 12.45 6.78 -6.29
N LYS A 78 13.70 6.29 -6.25
CA LYS A 78 14.68 6.69 -7.25
C LYS A 78 14.19 6.26 -8.63
N LYS A 79 14.52 7.06 -9.64
CA LYS A 79 14.05 6.83 -11.00
C LYS A 79 14.36 5.41 -11.49
N GLU A 80 15.53 4.89 -11.15
CA GLU A 80 15.93 3.56 -11.57
C GLU A 80 15.00 2.48 -11.00
N ILE A 81 14.58 2.64 -9.76
CA ILE A 81 13.66 1.69 -9.12
C ILE A 81 12.26 1.84 -9.73
N PHE A 82 11.80 3.06 -9.90
CA PHE A 82 10.49 3.34 -10.49
C PHE A 82 10.37 2.75 -11.89
N ASN A 83 11.40 2.83 -12.69
CA ASN A 83 11.40 2.31 -14.06
C ASN A 83 11.38 0.78 -14.14
N GLN A 84 11.58 0.08 -13.02
CA GLN A 84 11.53 -1.39 -12.97
C GLN A 84 10.11 -1.92 -12.69
N ILE A 85 9.19 -1.06 -12.38
CA ILE A 85 7.82 -1.45 -12.02
C ILE A 85 6.96 -1.66 -13.26
#